data_b0a3be8768ca4fd2d2d8f8a4a6074023
#
_entry.id   b0a3be8768ca4fd2d2d8f8a4a6074023
#
_cell.length_a   1.000
_cell.length_b   1.000
_cell.length_c   1.000
_cell.angle_alpha   90.00
_cell.angle_beta   90.00
_cell.angle_gamma   90.00
#
_symmetry.space_group_name_H-M   'P 1'
#
loop_
_entity.id
_entity.type
_entity.pdbx_description
1 polymer ?
#
loop_
_entity_poly.entity_id
_entity_poly.type
_entity_poly.pdbx_seq_one_letter_code
_entity_poly.pdbx_strand_id
1 'polypeptide(L)'
;MFLSSDLSPTCEKIPQYHFSTIDNLKRAVYRHADQLHTKYLMNTPPGQDPILGLGLNYIRFAVEEPQLFRFLFQSGYAEESSLLEMVDSEELIPVLSVMREGAGLSLEQTKGIFITVALFAHGYASIIANNHLAFDEMLIAKHLERAWNGAVLAAAKEDDHEKTL
;
A
#
# COMPACT_ATOMS: atom_id res chain seq x y z
N MET A 1 6.53 -22.94 50.75
CA MET A 1 7.49 -23.23 49.67
C MET A 1 7.09 -22.42 48.46
N PHE A 2 7.82 -21.32 48.26
CA PHE A 2 7.47 -20.25 47.32
C PHE A 2 7.92 -20.60 45.91
N LEU A 3 7.04 -20.47 44.93
CA LEU A 3 7.40 -20.41 43.52
C LEU A 3 7.05 -19.03 43.01
N SER A 4 8.08 -18.19 42.92
CA SER A 4 8.06 -16.95 42.16
C SER A 4 7.89 -17.26 40.69
N SER A 5 6.83 -16.75 40.10
CA SER A 5 6.65 -16.67 38.66
C SER A 5 7.13 -15.29 38.19
N ASP A 6 8.41 -15.19 37.84
CA ASP A 6 8.94 -14.08 37.06
C ASP A 6 8.47 -14.19 35.61
N LEU A 7 7.37 -13.56 35.31
CA LEU A 7 6.98 -13.18 33.97
C LEU A 7 7.08 -11.66 33.86
N SER A 8 8.31 -11.18 33.73
CA SER A 8 8.53 -9.83 33.22
C SER A 8 8.33 -9.87 31.71
N PRO A 9 7.30 -9.17 31.16
CA PRO A 9 7.30 -8.89 29.75
C PRO A 9 8.50 -7.98 29.47
N THR A 10 9.44 -8.45 28.66
CA THR A 10 10.50 -7.63 28.11
C THR A 10 9.83 -6.50 27.32
N CYS A 11 9.62 -5.40 28.00
CA CYS A 11 9.33 -4.14 27.35
C CYS A 11 10.56 -3.82 26.50
N GLU A 12 10.52 -4.14 25.21
CA GLU A 12 11.52 -3.66 24.27
C GLU A 12 11.59 -2.15 24.45
N LYS A 13 12.74 -1.69 24.93
CA LYS A 13 12.99 -0.26 25.13
C LYS A 13 12.85 0.39 23.78
N ILE A 14 11.73 1.09 23.56
CA ILE A 14 11.60 2.02 22.45
C ILE A 14 12.79 2.96 22.58
N PRO A 15 13.68 3.05 21.57
CA PRO A 15 14.80 3.98 21.63
C PRO A 15 14.25 5.36 21.97
N GLN A 16 14.75 6.00 23.02
CA GLN A 16 14.38 7.38 23.35
C GLN A 16 14.99 8.28 22.27
N TYR A 17 14.32 8.38 21.12
CA TYR A 17 14.62 9.43 20.15
C TYR A 17 14.21 10.76 20.76
N HIS A 18 15.18 11.60 21.04
CA HIS A 18 14.93 13.00 21.38
C HIS A 18 14.42 13.71 20.13
N PHE A 19 13.12 13.68 19.92
CA PHE A 19 12.51 14.48 18.87
C PHE A 19 12.58 15.95 19.30
N SER A 20 13.27 16.77 18.53
CA SER A 20 13.45 18.20 18.83
C SER A 20 12.14 18.97 18.73
N THR A 21 11.16 18.45 17.98
CA THR A 21 9.83 19.07 17.80
C THR A 21 8.74 17.99 17.69
N ILE A 22 7.50 18.40 17.93
CA ILE A 22 6.31 17.55 17.74
C ILE A 22 6.17 17.09 16.28
N ASP A 23 6.60 17.93 15.32
CA ASP A 23 6.53 17.60 13.90
C ASP A 23 7.54 16.52 13.53
N ASN A 24 8.74 16.55 14.10
CA ASN A 24 9.72 15.48 13.92
C ASN A 24 9.20 14.14 14.48
N LEU A 25 8.50 14.16 15.61
CA LEU A 25 7.83 12.97 16.13
C LEU A 25 6.75 12.45 15.18
N LYS A 26 5.88 13.32 14.68
CA LYS A 26 4.81 12.96 13.75
C LYS A 26 5.36 12.35 12.46
N ARG A 27 6.40 12.93 11.88
CA ARG A 27 7.06 12.38 10.69
C ARG A 27 7.71 11.02 10.95
N ALA A 28 8.33 10.82 12.11
CA ALA A 28 8.89 9.52 12.47
C ALA A 28 7.80 8.46 12.65
N VAL A 29 6.68 8.81 13.27
CA VAL A 29 5.50 7.93 13.38
C VAL A 29 4.94 7.62 12.00
N TYR A 30 4.83 8.61 11.12
CA TYR A 30 4.34 8.42 9.75
C TYR A 30 5.22 7.40 8.99
N ARG A 31 6.54 7.61 8.96
CA ARG A 31 7.47 6.67 8.30
C ARG A 31 7.41 5.27 8.87
N HIS A 32 7.27 5.13 10.19
CA HIS A 32 7.11 3.81 10.81
C HIS A 32 5.79 3.14 10.41
N ALA A 33 4.70 3.90 10.40
CA ALA A 33 3.40 3.43 9.97
C ALA A 33 3.39 3.00 8.50
N ASP A 34 4.07 3.77 7.63
CA ASP A 34 4.22 3.45 6.22
C ASP A 34 5.02 2.16 5.99
N GLN A 35 6.10 1.96 6.74
CA GLN A 35 6.86 0.69 6.72
C GLN A 35 6.01 -0.51 7.15
N LEU A 36 5.16 -0.36 8.17
CA LEU A 36 4.22 -1.40 8.59
C LEU A 36 3.19 -1.70 7.50
N HIS A 37 2.66 -0.66 6.88
CA HIS A 37 1.73 -0.77 5.76
C HIS A 37 2.38 -1.50 4.57
N THR A 38 3.59 -1.12 4.16
CA THR A 38 4.31 -1.81 3.07
C THR A 38 4.52 -3.29 3.37
N LYS A 39 4.93 -3.64 4.60
CA LYS A 39 5.03 -5.06 5.01
C LYS A 39 3.69 -5.78 4.95
N TYR A 40 2.61 -5.11 5.33
CA TYR A 40 1.25 -5.66 5.25
C TYR A 40 0.86 -5.93 3.79
N LEU A 41 1.11 -4.99 2.88
CA LEU A 41 0.85 -5.15 1.45
C LEU A 41 1.56 -6.36 0.85
N MET A 42 2.84 -6.54 1.20
CA MET A 42 3.70 -7.59 0.66
C MET A 42 3.40 -8.99 1.23
N ASN A 43 2.53 -9.11 2.23
CA ASN A 43 2.20 -10.38 2.87
C ASN A 43 1.11 -11.14 2.09
N THR A 44 1.42 -11.54 0.86
CA THR A 44 0.52 -12.32 0.02
C THR A 44 0.65 -13.81 0.33
N PRO A 45 -0.46 -14.53 0.57
CA PRO A 45 -0.44 -15.96 0.82
C PRO A 45 0.18 -16.75 -0.34
N PRO A 46 0.89 -17.88 -0.05
CA PRO A 46 1.41 -18.76 -1.10
C PRO A 46 0.30 -19.24 -2.04
N GLY A 47 0.54 -19.15 -3.34
CA GLY A 47 -0.41 -19.59 -4.38
C GLY A 47 -1.43 -18.53 -4.82
N GLN A 48 -1.49 -17.39 -4.17
CA GLN A 48 -2.25 -16.24 -4.64
C GLN A 48 -1.42 -15.43 -5.63
N ASP A 49 -2.08 -14.86 -6.66
CA ASP A 49 -1.45 -13.91 -7.57
C ASP A 49 -0.90 -12.72 -6.78
N PRO A 50 0.41 -12.40 -6.88
CA PRO A 50 1.02 -11.35 -6.07
C PRO A 50 0.44 -9.95 -6.34
N ILE A 51 0.06 -9.66 -7.58
CA ILE A 51 -0.50 -8.36 -7.99
C ILE A 51 -1.91 -8.20 -7.39
N LEU A 52 -2.73 -9.22 -7.53
CA LEU A 52 -4.05 -9.24 -6.90
C LEU A 52 -3.94 -9.17 -5.37
N GLY A 53 -2.96 -9.88 -4.79
CA GLY A 53 -2.66 -9.86 -3.37
C GLY A 53 -2.35 -8.47 -2.84
N LEU A 54 -1.53 -7.68 -3.54
CA LEU A 54 -1.23 -6.29 -3.19
C LEU A 54 -2.52 -5.45 -3.07
N GLY A 55 -3.39 -5.51 -4.07
CA GLY A 55 -4.64 -4.74 -4.09
C GLY A 55 -5.61 -5.17 -2.98
N LEU A 56 -5.76 -6.48 -2.77
CA LEU A 56 -6.61 -7.03 -1.69
C LEU A 56 -6.09 -6.64 -0.31
N ASN A 57 -4.78 -6.75 -0.08
CA ASN A 57 -4.15 -6.37 1.18
C ASN A 57 -4.29 -4.88 1.44
N TYR A 58 -4.17 -4.02 0.41
CA TYR A 58 -4.39 -2.59 0.55
C TYR A 58 -5.81 -2.27 1.07
N ILE A 59 -6.83 -2.86 0.46
CA ILE A 59 -8.22 -2.63 0.86
C ILE A 59 -8.51 -3.27 2.23
N ARG A 60 -7.98 -4.47 2.48
CA ARG A 60 -8.12 -5.16 3.78
C ARG A 60 -7.49 -4.36 4.92
N PHE A 61 -6.31 -3.75 4.70
CA PHE A 61 -5.68 -2.87 5.67
C PHE A 61 -6.59 -1.71 6.10
N ALA A 62 -7.32 -1.10 5.16
CA ALA A 62 -8.27 -0.04 5.48
C ALA A 62 -9.44 -0.49 6.36
N VAL A 63 -9.81 -1.77 6.29
CA VAL A 63 -10.85 -2.39 7.13
C VAL A 63 -10.32 -2.75 8.52
N GLU A 64 -9.15 -3.39 8.56
CA GLU A 64 -8.57 -3.91 9.80
C GLU A 64 -7.91 -2.80 10.63
N GLU A 65 -7.29 -1.80 9.96
CA GLU A 65 -6.55 -0.72 10.59
C GLU A 65 -7.05 0.68 10.13
N PRO A 66 -8.35 0.99 10.30
CA PRO A 66 -8.96 2.18 9.71
C PRO A 66 -8.35 3.49 10.23
N GLN A 67 -7.87 3.52 11.47
CA GLN A 67 -7.22 4.71 12.03
C GLN A 67 -5.83 4.93 11.42
N LEU A 68 -5.09 3.84 11.22
CA LEU A 68 -3.77 3.90 10.61
C LEU A 68 -3.88 4.25 9.12
N PHE A 69 -4.89 3.70 8.43
CA PHE A 69 -5.22 4.06 7.05
C PHE A 69 -5.50 5.56 6.90
N ARG A 70 -6.36 6.13 7.77
CA ARG A 70 -6.64 7.58 7.74
C ARG A 70 -5.40 8.41 8.05
N PHE A 71 -4.60 7.97 9.00
CA PHE A 71 -3.35 8.65 9.35
C PHE A 71 -2.38 8.68 8.16
N LEU A 72 -2.19 7.57 7.47
CA LEU A 72 -1.27 7.49 6.31
C LEU A 72 -1.78 8.29 5.11
N PHE A 73 -3.06 8.18 4.78
CA PHE A 73 -3.57 8.65 3.48
C PHE A 73 -4.47 9.88 3.54
N GLN A 74 -4.85 10.34 4.73
CA GLN A 74 -5.81 11.45 4.90
C GLN A 74 -5.33 12.52 5.89
N SER A 75 -4.12 12.40 6.45
CA SER A 75 -3.62 13.33 7.49
C SER A 75 -2.81 14.51 6.95
N GLY A 76 -2.39 14.46 5.69
CA GLY A 76 -1.51 15.48 5.10
C GLY A 76 -0.07 15.42 5.59
N TYR A 77 0.37 14.31 6.18
CA TYR A 77 1.77 14.09 6.60
C TYR A 77 2.62 13.38 5.54
N ALA A 78 2.05 12.99 4.40
CA ALA A 78 2.81 12.53 3.25
C ALA A 78 3.79 13.65 2.82
N GLU A 79 5.02 13.26 2.49
CA GLU A 79 6.07 14.22 2.10
C GLU A 79 5.98 14.57 0.62
N GLU A 80 5.35 13.69 -0.18
CA GLU A 80 5.19 13.86 -1.62
C GLU A 80 4.12 14.91 -1.94
N SER A 81 4.44 15.80 -2.88
CA SER A 81 3.52 16.86 -3.30
C SER A 81 2.65 16.48 -4.50
N SER A 82 2.94 15.34 -5.13
CA SER A 82 2.22 14.86 -6.32
C SER A 82 2.22 13.34 -6.43
N LEU A 83 1.27 12.78 -7.20
CA LEU A 83 1.24 11.36 -7.53
C LEU A 83 2.50 10.88 -8.28
N LEU A 84 3.12 11.76 -9.07
CA LEU A 84 4.35 11.44 -9.79
C LEU A 84 5.53 11.31 -8.83
N GLU A 85 5.67 12.22 -7.87
CA GLU A 85 6.69 12.09 -6.81
C GLU A 85 6.49 10.83 -5.98
N MET A 86 5.24 10.51 -5.62
CA MET A 86 4.90 9.30 -4.88
C MET A 86 5.34 8.03 -5.64
N VAL A 87 5.12 7.97 -6.96
CA VAL A 87 5.50 6.80 -7.79
C VAL A 87 7.01 6.66 -7.92
N ASP A 88 7.76 7.75 -7.79
CA ASP A 88 9.23 7.77 -7.83
C ASP A 88 9.88 7.57 -6.45
N SER A 89 9.08 7.44 -5.40
CA SER A 89 9.58 7.25 -4.04
C SER A 89 10.23 5.87 -3.83
N GLU A 90 11.23 5.80 -2.96
CA GLU A 90 11.92 4.55 -2.63
C GLU A 90 10.98 3.54 -1.94
N GLU A 91 9.98 4.02 -1.23
CA GLU A 91 8.98 3.22 -0.52
C GLU A 91 8.13 2.37 -1.47
N LEU A 92 7.91 2.83 -2.71
CA LEU A 92 7.14 2.10 -3.71
C LEU A 92 7.94 1.09 -4.54
N ILE A 93 9.28 1.11 -4.47
CA ILE A 93 10.12 0.17 -5.21
C ILE A 93 9.69 -1.30 -5.03
N PRO A 94 9.40 -1.81 -3.82
CA PRO A 94 8.98 -3.20 -3.65
C PRO A 94 7.68 -3.52 -4.38
N VAL A 95 6.69 -2.63 -4.32
CA VAL A 95 5.39 -2.79 -4.95
C VAL A 95 5.52 -2.78 -6.48
N LEU A 96 6.22 -1.78 -7.02
CA LEU A 96 6.47 -1.67 -8.46
C LEU A 96 7.26 -2.87 -9.01
N SER A 97 8.21 -3.42 -8.24
CA SER A 97 8.96 -4.61 -8.63
C SER A 97 8.05 -5.83 -8.79
N VAL A 98 7.16 -6.08 -7.84
CA VAL A 98 6.18 -7.18 -7.94
C VAL A 98 5.29 -7.02 -9.17
N MET A 99 4.78 -5.82 -9.43
CA MET A 99 3.92 -5.56 -10.58
C MET A 99 4.67 -5.75 -11.91
N ARG A 100 5.90 -5.23 -11.98
CA ARG A 100 6.74 -5.31 -13.18
C ARG A 100 7.13 -6.75 -13.52
N GLU A 101 7.58 -7.50 -12.52
CA GLU A 101 8.01 -8.89 -12.71
C GLU A 101 6.83 -9.81 -13.03
N GLY A 102 5.70 -9.64 -12.35
CA GLY A 102 4.51 -10.44 -12.55
C GLY A 102 3.86 -10.26 -13.93
N ALA A 103 3.97 -9.07 -14.52
CA ALA A 103 3.34 -8.74 -15.81
C ALA A 103 4.32 -8.57 -16.98
N GLY A 104 5.64 -8.60 -16.76
CA GLY A 104 6.64 -8.41 -17.80
C GLY A 104 6.64 -7.01 -18.43
N LEU A 105 6.29 -5.98 -17.65
CA LEU A 105 6.14 -4.60 -18.09
C LEU A 105 7.46 -3.80 -17.98
N SER A 106 7.58 -2.74 -18.77
CA SER A 106 8.61 -1.73 -18.57
C SER A 106 8.35 -0.93 -17.28
N LEU A 107 9.34 -0.21 -16.77
CA LEU A 107 9.18 0.61 -15.57
C LEU A 107 8.13 1.71 -15.77
N GLU A 108 8.15 2.39 -16.92
CA GLU A 108 7.21 3.47 -17.22
C GLU A 108 5.77 2.97 -17.35
N GLN A 109 5.57 1.84 -18.05
CA GLN A 109 4.26 1.20 -18.11
C GLN A 109 3.78 0.81 -16.72
N THR A 110 4.67 0.23 -15.88
CA THR A 110 4.33 -0.16 -14.50
C THR A 110 3.88 1.04 -13.67
N LYS A 111 4.58 2.17 -13.76
CA LYS A 111 4.21 3.41 -13.05
C LYS A 111 2.83 3.92 -13.46
N GLY A 112 2.55 4.00 -14.75
CA GLY A 112 1.26 4.46 -15.28
C GLY A 112 0.10 3.54 -14.87
N ILE A 113 0.30 2.22 -14.96
CA ILE A 113 -0.66 1.22 -14.52
C ILE A 113 -0.87 1.29 -13.01
N PHE A 114 0.23 1.43 -12.23
CA PHE A 114 0.17 1.57 -10.77
C PHE A 114 -0.72 2.75 -10.37
N ILE A 115 -0.52 3.94 -10.93
CA ILE A 115 -1.33 5.13 -10.61
C ILE A 115 -2.82 4.81 -10.80
N THR A 116 -3.19 4.21 -11.94
CA THR A 116 -4.59 3.89 -12.25
C THR A 116 -5.18 2.91 -11.25
N VAL A 117 -4.47 1.81 -10.99
CA VAL A 117 -4.94 0.74 -10.09
C VAL A 117 -4.93 1.18 -8.63
N ALA A 118 -3.91 1.94 -8.21
CA ALA A 118 -3.81 2.47 -6.85
C ALA A 118 -4.94 3.45 -6.53
N LEU A 119 -5.28 4.36 -7.46
CA LEU A 119 -6.42 5.27 -7.28
C LEU A 119 -7.74 4.51 -7.18
N PHE A 120 -7.92 3.46 -7.99
CA PHE A 120 -9.09 2.59 -7.88
C PHE A 120 -9.16 1.89 -6.53
N ALA A 121 -8.05 1.25 -6.09
CA ALA A 121 -7.98 0.55 -4.82
C ALA A 121 -8.16 1.51 -3.63
N HIS A 122 -7.57 2.72 -3.72
CA HIS A 122 -7.73 3.76 -2.70
C HIS A 122 -9.17 4.25 -2.57
N GLY A 123 -9.85 4.49 -3.71
CA GLY A 123 -11.26 4.84 -3.71
C GLY A 123 -12.11 3.77 -3.04
N TYR A 124 -11.87 2.50 -3.35
CA TYR A 124 -12.56 1.36 -2.75
C TYR A 124 -12.30 1.27 -1.24
N ALA A 125 -11.03 1.33 -0.84
CA ALA A 125 -10.61 1.30 0.55
C ALA A 125 -11.22 2.45 1.37
N SER A 126 -11.21 3.67 0.81
CA SER A 126 -11.78 4.85 1.45
C SER A 126 -13.30 4.73 1.66
N ILE A 127 -14.03 4.20 0.66
CA ILE A 127 -15.47 3.98 0.78
C ILE A 127 -15.77 2.97 1.88
N ILE A 128 -15.06 1.84 1.92
CA ILE A 128 -15.24 0.80 2.93
C ILE A 128 -14.91 1.34 4.33
N ALA A 129 -13.73 1.96 4.51
CA ALA A 129 -13.26 2.44 5.81
C ALA A 129 -14.16 3.53 6.40
N ASN A 130 -14.71 4.42 5.56
CA ASN A 130 -15.52 5.54 6.02
C ASN A 130 -16.99 5.18 6.22
N ASN A 131 -17.52 4.19 5.51
CA ASN A 131 -18.92 3.78 5.58
C ASN A 131 -19.13 2.45 6.30
N HIS A 132 -18.07 1.85 6.86
CA HIS A 132 -18.13 0.57 7.57
C HIS A 132 -18.79 -0.56 6.74
N LEU A 133 -18.50 -0.59 5.44
CA LEU A 133 -19.01 -1.62 4.56
C LEU A 133 -18.28 -2.94 4.77
N ALA A 134 -18.98 -4.03 4.50
CA ALA A 134 -18.39 -5.36 4.57
C ALA A 134 -17.27 -5.56 3.52
N PHE A 135 -16.22 -6.26 3.90
CA PHE A 135 -15.16 -6.70 3.00
C PHE A 135 -15.59 -7.99 2.29
N ASP A 136 -16.07 -7.86 1.05
CA ASP A 136 -16.38 -8.99 0.18
C ASP A 136 -15.19 -9.26 -0.75
N GLU A 137 -14.33 -10.20 -0.35
CA GLU A 137 -13.08 -10.50 -1.05
C GLU A 137 -13.30 -10.91 -2.51
N MET A 138 -14.31 -11.72 -2.81
CA MET A 138 -14.56 -12.18 -4.19
C MET A 138 -15.00 -11.03 -5.09
N LEU A 139 -15.86 -10.17 -4.59
CA LEU A 139 -16.33 -9.00 -5.33
C LEU A 139 -15.19 -8.01 -5.56
N ILE A 140 -14.39 -7.74 -4.52
CA ILE A 140 -13.23 -6.84 -4.57
C ILE A 140 -12.20 -7.38 -5.55
N ALA A 141 -11.84 -8.68 -5.48
CA ALA A 141 -10.91 -9.32 -6.39
C ALA A 141 -11.32 -9.13 -7.86
N LYS A 142 -12.58 -9.42 -8.17
CA LYS A 142 -13.13 -9.23 -9.53
C LYS A 142 -13.03 -7.79 -10.04
N HIS A 143 -13.21 -6.81 -9.16
CA HIS A 143 -13.09 -5.40 -9.53
C HIS A 143 -11.63 -4.98 -9.70
N LEU A 144 -10.72 -5.44 -8.85
CA LEU A 144 -9.29 -5.20 -8.98
C LEU A 144 -8.73 -5.80 -10.26
N GLU A 145 -9.11 -7.04 -10.61
CA GLU A 145 -8.72 -7.68 -11.87
C GLU A 145 -9.20 -6.89 -13.08
N ARG A 146 -10.42 -6.36 -13.04
CA ARG A 146 -10.94 -5.50 -14.12
C ARG A 146 -10.17 -4.20 -14.26
N ALA A 147 -9.85 -3.55 -13.14
CA ALA A 147 -9.07 -2.32 -13.13
C ALA A 147 -7.65 -2.57 -13.67
N TRP A 148 -7.01 -3.65 -13.23
CA TRP A 148 -5.71 -4.09 -13.71
C TRP A 148 -5.70 -4.37 -15.21
N ASN A 149 -6.58 -5.24 -15.66
CA ASN A 149 -6.67 -5.63 -17.08
C ASN A 149 -6.99 -4.43 -17.98
N GLY A 150 -7.85 -3.53 -17.52
CA GLY A 150 -8.18 -2.29 -18.24
C GLY A 150 -6.97 -1.37 -18.37
N ALA A 151 -6.19 -1.18 -17.30
CA ALA A 151 -4.99 -0.36 -17.30
C ALA A 151 -3.88 -0.94 -18.20
N VAL A 152 -3.66 -2.26 -18.14
CA VAL A 152 -2.69 -2.97 -19.02
C VAL A 152 -3.09 -2.83 -20.47
N LEU A 153 -4.36 -3.02 -20.82
CA LEU A 153 -4.87 -2.85 -22.19
C LEU A 153 -4.73 -1.42 -22.72
N ALA A 154 -4.91 -0.42 -21.83
CA ALA A 154 -4.73 0.96 -22.20
C ALA A 154 -3.26 1.27 -22.51
N ALA A 155 -2.35 0.87 -21.62
CA ALA A 155 -0.91 1.05 -21.82
C ALA A 155 -0.38 0.39 -23.11
N ALA A 156 -0.86 -0.81 -23.44
CA ALA A 156 -0.47 -1.50 -24.68
C ALA A 156 -0.90 -0.74 -25.94
N LYS A 157 -2.04 -0.05 -25.92
CA LYS A 157 -2.51 0.77 -27.06
C LYS A 157 -1.73 2.06 -27.24
N GLU A 158 -1.26 2.65 -26.14
CA GLU A 158 -0.41 3.85 -26.18
C GLU A 158 0.92 3.54 -26.85
N ASP A 159 1.56 2.42 -26.52
CA ASP A 159 2.81 1.98 -27.14
C ASP A 159 2.68 1.72 -28.65
N ASP A 160 1.55 1.17 -29.11
CA ASP A 160 1.31 0.93 -30.54
C ASP A 160 1.10 2.25 -31.32
N HIS A 161 0.54 3.26 -30.68
CA HIS A 161 0.37 4.58 -31.29
C HIS A 161 1.70 5.34 -31.41
N GLU A 162 2.59 5.27 -30.41
CA GLU A 162 3.90 5.92 -30.47
C GLU A 162 4.81 5.30 -31.53
N LYS A 163 4.70 4.00 -31.80
CA LYS A 163 5.47 3.31 -32.83
C LYS A 163 5.00 3.59 -34.27
N THR A 164 3.83 4.21 -34.42
CA THR A 164 3.20 4.46 -35.74
C THR A 164 3.38 5.91 -36.20
N LEU A 165 3.95 6.78 -35.37
CA LEU A 165 4.32 8.18 -35.66
C LEU A 165 5.80 8.32 -35.94
#